data_496eb711c465da0096016eb4015d3137
#
_entry.id   496eb711c465da0096016eb4015d3137
#
_cell.length_a   1.000
_cell.length_b   1.000
_cell.length_c   1.000
_cell.angle_alpha   90.00
_cell.angle_beta   90.00
_cell.angle_gamma   90.00
#
_symmetry.space_group_name_H-M   'P 1'
#
loop_
_entity.id
_entity.type
_entity.pdbx_description
1 polymer ?
#
loop_
_entity_poly.entity_id
_entity_poly.type
_entity_poly.pdbx_seq_one_letter_code
_entity_poly.pdbx_strand_id
1 'polypeptide(L)'
;MVPADVSGAGSSAPQEVTDRRVLRGQINREAILVAVVELIEEGNLTPTADQIATRAGVARRSVYHHFDDLDDVTRAVSERYLATYIASWKPRPTEGDLDQRHTTFVAQRSAFAERIMPIYRASRLVAVQSPAMAEQ
;
A
#
# COMPACT_ATOMS: atom_id res chain seq x y z
N MET A 1 24.15 51.47 -32.10
CA MET A 1 23.09 50.98 -33.00
C MET A 1 22.85 49.52 -32.76
N VAL A 2 21.85 49.25 -32.00
CA VAL A 2 21.46 47.91 -31.54
C VAL A 2 20.28 47.44 -32.37
N PRO A 3 19.98 46.17 -32.47
CA PRO A 3 19.08 45.64 -31.48
C PRO A 3 19.49 44.27 -30.93
N ALA A 4 19.32 44.15 -29.66
CA ALA A 4 19.22 42.85 -29.00
C ALA A 4 17.85 42.28 -29.29
N ASP A 5 17.83 41.12 -29.90
CA ASP A 5 16.66 40.28 -29.88
C ASP A 5 16.95 39.08 -28.96
N VAL A 6 16.32 39.10 -27.84
CA VAL A 6 16.39 37.96 -26.87
C VAL A 6 15.04 37.27 -26.90
N SER A 7 14.86 36.44 -27.87
CA SER A 7 13.73 35.53 -27.87
C SER A 7 14.18 34.20 -27.21
N GLY A 8 14.13 34.17 -25.91
CA GLY A 8 14.25 32.99 -25.09
C GLY A 8 12.87 32.47 -24.71
N ALA A 9 12.15 31.91 -25.65
CA ALA A 9 10.93 31.16 -25.33
C ALA A 9 11.35 29.79 -24.80
N GLY A 10 11.45 29.69 -23.49
CA GLY A 10 11.68 28.43 -22.79
C GLY A 10 10.51 27.49 -22.97
N SER A 11 10.73 26.43 -23.72
CA SER A 11 9.82 25.29 -23.89
C SER A 11 9.83 24.44 -22.63
N SER A 12 9.12 24.88 -21.59
CA SER A 12 9.00 24.12 -20.32
C SER A 12 7.68 23.33 -20.21
N ALA A 13 6.77 23.46 -21.15
CA ALA A 13 5.42 22.90 -21.06
C ALA A 13 5.29 21.36 -21.11
N PRO A 14 6.07 20.59 -21.90
CA PRO A 14 5.87 19.13 -22.00
C PRO A 14 6.33 18.36 -20.75
N GLN A 15 7.39 18.79 -20.10
CA GLN A 15 7.94 18.09 -18.92
C GLN A 15 7.06 18.28 -17.69
N GLU A 16 6.57 19.50 -17.43
CA GLU A 16 5.66 19.74 -16.30
C GLU A 16 4.35 18.97 -16.40
N VAL A 17 3.80 18.79 -17.59
CA VAL A 17 2.57 18.02 -17.82
C VAL A 17 2.83 16.53 -17.57
N THR A 18 3.99 16.03 -17.99
CA THR A 18 4.39 14.62 -17.75
C THR A 18 4.58 14.37 -16.26
N ASP A 19 5.26 15.27 -15.55
CA ASP A 19 5.49 15.16 -14.10
C ASP A 19 4.19 15.17 -13.30
N ARG A 20 3.22 16.01 -13.69
CA ARG A 20 1.90 16.06 -13.05
C ARG A 20 1.10 14.78 -13.28
N ARG A 21 1.20 14.15 -14.45
CA ARG A 21 0.53 12.87 -14.75
C ARG A 21 1.14 11.73 -13.93
N VAL A 22 2.46 11.67 -13.85
CA VAL A 22 3.18 10.67 -13.05
C VAL A 22 2.81 10.82 -11.58
N LEU A 23 2.86 12.03 -11.04
CA LEU A 23 2.50 12.30 -9.66
C LEU A 23 1.04 11.93 -9.34
N ARG A 24 0.10 12.28 -10.23
CA ARG A 24 -1.31 11.90 -10.07
C ARG A 24 -1.50 10.39 -10.12
N GLY A 25 -0.77 9.69 -11.00
CA GLY A 25 -0.76 8.24 -11.05
C GLY A 25 -0.27 7.61 -9.75
N GLN A 26 0.81 8.13 -9.17
CA GLN A 26 1.33 7.68 -7.88
C GLN A 26 0.34 7.93 -6.74
N ILE A 27 -0.31 9.10 -6.70
CA ILE A 27 -1.33 9.43 -5.71
C ILE A 27 -2.52 8.46 -5.80
N ASN A 28 -2.99 8.18 -7.01
CA ASN A 28 -4.11 7.26 -7.23
C ASN A 28 -3.75 5.83 -6.83
N ARG A 29 -2.55 5.37 -7.19
CA ARG A 29 -2.06 4.04 -6.79
C ARG A 29 -2.00 3.90 -5.27
N GLU A 30 -1.49 4.92 -4.61
CA GLU A 30 -1.43 4.98 -3.15
C GLU A 30 -2.82 4.94 -2.51
N ALA A 31 -3.75 5.75 -3.01
CA ALA A 31 -5.13 5.78 -2.52
C ALA A 31 -5.82 4.40 -2.66
N ILE A 32 -5.54 3.67 -3.73
CA ILE A 32 -6.04 2.30 -3.94
C ILE A 32 -5.48 1.36 -2.86
N LEU A 33 -4.18 1.39 -2.59
CA LEU A 33 -3.57 0.52 -1.58
C LEU A 33 -4.11 0.81 -0.17
N VAL A 34 -4.27 2.08 0.18
CA VAL A 34 -4.85 2.50 1.46
C VAL A 34 -6.30 2.01 1.58
N ALA A 35 -7.10 2.20 0.53
CA ALA A 35 -8.49 1.76 0.50
C ALA A 35 -8.64 0.24 0.72
N VAL A 36 -7.77 -0.55 0.11
CA VAL A 36 -7.78 -2.02 0.30
C VAL A 36 -7.46 -2.40 1.74
N VAL A 37 -6.49 -1.75 2.35
CA VAL A 37 -6.15 -2.00 3.76
C VAL A 37 -7.31 -1.68 4.68
N GLU A 38 -7.93 -0.52 4.52
CA GLU A 38 -9.09 -0.11 5.32
C GLU A 38 -10.23 -1.12 5.20
N LEU A 39 -10.53 -1.58 3.97
CA LEU A 39 -11.57 -2.59 3.75
C LEU A 39 -11.23 -3.92 4.41
N ILE A 40 -9.97 -4.37 4.34
CA ILE A 40 -9.50 -5.59 4.99
C ILE A 40 -9.59 -5.47 6.52
N GLU A 41 -9.20 -4.34 7.09
CA GLU A 41 -9.28 -4.07 8.53
C GLU A 41 -10.73 -4.03 9.03
N GLU A 42 -11.68 -3.59 8.21
CA GLU A 42 -13.11 -3.66 8.47
C GLU A 42 -13.70 -5.07 8.35
N GLY A 43 -12.91 -6.07 7.97
CA GLY A 43 -13.30 -7.47 7.85
C GLY A 43 -13.65 -7.92 6.41
N ASN A 44 -13.59 -7.03 5.43
CA ASN A 44 -13.77 -7.40 4.02
C ASN A 44 -12.43 -7.88 3.45
N LEU A 45 -12.16 -9.17 3.55
CA LEU A 45 -10.89 -9.78 3.14
C LEU A 45 -10.73 -9.91 1.61
N THR A 46 -11.81 -9.77 0.86
CA THR A 46 -11.83 -9.90 -0.61
C THR A 46 -12.62 -8.74 -1.23
N PRO A 47 -12.12 -7.49 -1.10
CA PRO A 47 -12.85 -6.33 -1.61
C PRO A 47 -12.94 -6.37 -3.14
N THR A 48 -14.11 -5.97 -3.68
CA THR A 48 -14.31 -5.84 -5.11
C THR A 48 -13.69 -4.56 -5.66
N ALA A 49 -13.45 -4.52 -6.98
CA ALA A 49 -12.92 -3.32 -7.64
C ALA A 49 -13.81 -2.08 -7.44
N ASP A 50 -15.14 -2.25 -7.38
CA ASP A 50 -16.07 -1.15 -7.11
C ASP A 50 -15.95 -0.62 -5.67
N GLN A 51 -15.82 -1.51 -4.71
CA GLN A 51 -15.60 -1.13 -3.30
C GLN A 51 -14.28 -0.39 -3.11
N ILE A 52 -13.21 -0.89 -3.75
CA ILE A 52 -11.89 -0.26 -3.71
C ILE A 52 -11.94 1.13 -4.37
N ALA A 53 -12.53 1.22 -5.57
CA ALA A 53 -12.62 2.48 -6.31
C ALA A 53 -13.43 3.54 -5.54
N THR A 54 -14.56 3.14 -4.96
CA THR A 54 -15.40 4.02 -4.14
C THR A 54 -14.66 4.52 -2.90
N ARG A 55 -13.97 3.63 -2.18
CA ARG A 55 -13.20 3.96 -0.98
C ARG A 55 -12.00 4.85 -1.31
N ALA A 56 -11.30 4.59 -2.41
CA ALA A 56 -10.14 5.35 -2.87
C ALA A 56 -10.50 6.69 -3.52
N GLY A 57 -11.78 6.92 -3.85
CA GLY A 57 -12.21 8.13 -4.57
C GLY A 57 -11.71 8.19 -6.02
N VAL A 58 -11.54 7.02 -6.67
CA VAL A 58 -11.09 6.91 -8.06
C VAL A 58 -12.14 6.19 -8.92
N ALA A 59 -12.01 6.28 -10.24
CA ALA A 59 -12.84 5.49 -11.13
C ALA A 59 -12.41 4.01 -11.09
N ARG A 60 -13.36 3.07 -11.26
CA ARG A 60 -13.07 1.62 -11.31
C ARG A 60 -11.97 1.27 -12.32
N ARG A 61 -11.98 1.90 -13.50
CA ARG A 61 -10.93 1.71 -14.52
C ARG A 61 -9.53 2.08 -14.02
N SER A 62 -9.42 2.99 -13.05
CA SER A 62 -8.13 3.39 -12.48
C SER A 62 -7.52 2.26 -11.66
N VAL A 63 -8.32 1.39 -11.04
CA VAL A 63 -7.83 0.21 -10.33
C VAL A 63 -7.10 -0.71 -11.32
N TYR A 64 -7.73 -1.03 -12.45
CA TYR A 64 -7.14 -1.88 -13.49
C TYR A 64 -6.08 -1.19 -14.35
N HIS A 65 -5.97 0.13 -14.28
CA HIS A 65 -4.86 0.85 -14.89
C HIS A 65 -3.56 0.69 -14.10
N HIS A 66 -3.66 0.56 -12.78
CA HIS A 66 -2.51 0.45 -11.88
C HIS A 66 -2.13 -0.98 -11.48
N PHE A 67 -3.07 -1.92 -11.63
CA PHE A 67 -2.93 -3.32 -11.24
C PHE A 67 -3.57 -4.23 -12.27
N ASP A 68 -2.93 -5.34 -12.57
CA ASP A 68 -3.40 -6.27 -13.59
C ASP A 68 -4.72 -6.93 -13.19
N ASP A 69 -4.86 -7.27 -11.91
CA ASP A 69 -6.05 -7.85 -11.31
C ASP A 69 -6.14 -7.51 -9.81
N LEU A 70 -7.16 -8.02 -9.12
CA LEU A 70 -7.34 -7.79 -7.68
C LEU A 70 -6.33 -8.59 -6.84
N ASP A 71 -5.82 -9.70 -7.35
CA ASP A 71 -4.76 -10.47 -6.69
C ASP A 71 -3.45 -9.66 -6.66
N ASP A 72 -3.16 -8.93 -7.74
CA ASP A 72 -2.02 -8.03 -7.83
C ASP A 72 -2.13 -6.88 -6.83
N VAL A 73 -3.33 -6.31 -6.66
CA VAL A 73 -3.59 -5.31 -5.61
C VAL A 73 -3.29 -5.89 -4.22
N THR A 74 -3.81 -7.08 -3.92
CA THR A 74 -3.63 -7.72 -2.61
C THR A 74 -2.17 -8.05 -2.36
N ARG A 75 -1.44 -8.51 -3.38
CA ARG A 75 0.01 -8.76 -3.29
C ARG A 75 0.78 -7.49 -2.99
N ALA A 76 0.52 -6.40 -3.71
CA ALA A 76 1.17 -5.12 -3.49
C ALA A 76 0.91 -4.56 -2.08
N VAL A 77 -0.31 -4.72 -1.57
CA VAL A 77 -0.65 -4.40 -0.18
C VAL A 77 0.17 -5.25 0.79
N SER A 78 0.22 -6.56 0.57
CA SER A 78 0.93 -7.49 1.45
C SER A 78 2.42 -7.19 1.54
N GLU A 79 3.07 -6.96 0.40
CA GLU A 79 4.50 -6.62 0.33
C GLU A 79 4.79 -5.33 1.10
N ARG A 80 4.00 -4.29 0.84
CA ARG A 80 4.19 -2.98 1.48
C ARG A 80 3.96 -3.03 2.98
N TYR A 81 2.85 -3.63 3.41
CA TYR A 81 2.51 -3.69 4.82
C TYR A 81 3.39 -4.65 5.60
N LEU A 82 3.78 -5.77 5.01
CA LEU A 82 4.74 -6.68 5.62
C LEU A 82 6.07 -5.97 5.90
N ALA A 83 6.60 -5.21 4.95
CA ALA A 83 7.81 -4.42 5.13
C ALA A 83 7.66 -3.41 6.28
N THR A 84 6.53 -2.69 6.34
CA THR A 84 6.22 -1.73 7.41
C THR A 84 6.11 -2.41 8.77
N TYR A 85 5.45 -3.56 8.84
CA TYR A 85 5.30 -4.32 10.09
C TYR A 85 6.61 -4.93 10.55
N ILE A 86 7.42 -5.46 9.66
CA ILE A 86 8.77 -5.95 10.00
C ILE A 86 9.62 -4.80 10.57
N ALA A 87 9.57 -3.62 9.96
CA ALA A 87 10.28 -2.44 10.45
C ALA A 87 9.76 -1.97 11.83
N SER A 88 8.50 -2.23 12.16
CA SER A 88 7.90 -1.92 13.47
C SER A 88 8.16 -2.97 14.54
N TRP A 89 8.84 -4.05 14.21
CA TRP A 89 9.17 -5.12 15.13
C TRP A 89 10.06 -4.62 16.27
N LYS A 90 9.56 -4.69 17.49
CA LYS A 90 10.32 -4.29 18.67
C LYS A 90 11.13 -5.46 19.23
N PRO A 91 12.38 -5.22 19.62
CA PRO A 91 13.20 -6.23 20.27
C PRO A 91 12.59 -6.65 21.61
N ARG A 92 13.09 -7.75 22.15
CA ARG A 92 12.67 -8.24 23.47
C ARG A 92 12.99 -7.19 24.55
N PRO A 93 12.06 -6.88 25.46
CA PRO A 93 12.33 -5.95 26.56
C PRO A 93 13.47 -6.44 27.44
N THR A 94 14.39 -5.55 27.77
CA THR A 94 15.55 -5.84 28.62
C THR A 94 15.50 -5.13 29.97
N GLU A 95 14.64 -4.11 30.09
CA GLU A 95 14.50 -3.30 31.30
C GLU A 95 13.35 -3.79 32.18
N GLY A 96 13.48 -3.62 33.47
CA GLY A 96 12.52 -4.03 34.49
C GLY A 96 12.75 -5.46 35.02
N ASP A 97 11.91 -5.86 35.97
CA ASP A 97 11.89 -7.21 36.49
C ASP A 97 11.29 -8.21 35.50
N LEU A 98 11.31 -9.50 35.84
CA LEU A 98 10.85 -10.56 34.95
C LEU A 98 9.37 -10.40 34.55
N ASP A 99 8.52 -10.06 35.51
CA ASP A 99 7.08 -9.91 35.29
C ASP A 99 6.76 -8.72 34.40
N GLN A 100 7.44 -7.61 34.62
CA GLN A 100 7.33 -6.41 33.78
C GLN A 100 7.79 -6.70 32.33
N ARG A 101 8.93 -7.37 32.17
CA ARG A 101 9.46 -7.77 30.87
C ARG A 101 8.53 -8.72 30.15
N HIS A 102 7.98 -9.70 30.87
CA HIS A 102 7.01 -10.65 30.31
C HIS A 102 5.74 -9.93 29.85
N THR A 103 5.15 -9.10 30.71
CA THR A 103 3.93 -8.32 30.37
C THR A 103 4.15 -7.42 29.15
N THR A 104 5.27 -6.70 29.11
CA THR A 104 5.61 -5.84 27.97
C THR A 104 5.82 -6.65 26.69
N PHE A 105 6.48 -7.80 26.77
CA PHE A 105 6.71 -8.67 25.63
C PHE A 105 5.40 -9.20 25.06
N VAL A 106 4.51 -9.70 25.91
CA VAL A 106 3.20 -10.21 25.49
C VAL A 106 2.38 -9.10 24.83
N ALA A 107 2.30 -7.92 25.44
CA ALA A 107 1.58 -6.77 24.89
C ALA A 107 2.12 -6.36 23.50
N GLN A 108 3.43 -6.32 23.34
CA GLN A 108 4.07 -6.01 22.05
C GLN A 108 3.72 -7.04 20.97
N ARG A 109 3.72 -8.34 21.33
CA ARG A 109 3.41 -9.43 20.38
C ARG A 109 1.94 -9.47 20.01
N SER A 110 1.04 -9.26 20.96
CA SER A 110 -0.40 -9.17 20.71
C SER A 110 -0.72 -8.01 19.78
N ALA A 111 -0.21 -6.82 20.08
CA ALA A 111 -0.43 -5.65 19.24
C ALA A 111 0.13 -5.82 17.82
N PHE A 112 1.27 -6.49 17.66
CA PHE A 112 1.82 -6.84 16.35
C PHE A 112 0.90 -7.82 15.61
N ALA A 113 0.47 -8.90 16.28
CA ALA A 113 -0.39 -9.91 15.68
C ALA A 113 -1.74 -9.33 15.25
N GLU A 114 -2.38 -8.52 16.08
CA GLU A 114 -3.66 -7.87 15.76
C GLU A 114 -3.58 -7.03 14.48
N ARG A 115 -2.46 -6.35 14.25
CA ARG A 115 -2.25 -5.52 13.07
C ARG A 115 -1.99 -6.32 11.81
N ILE A 116 -1.19 -7.40 11.89
CA ILE A 116 -0.77 -8.14 10.71
C ILE A 116 -1.79 -9.20 10.27
N MET A 117 -2.57 -9.74 11.21
CA MET A 117 -3.47 -10.87 10.94
C MET A 117 -4.53 -10.60 9.85
N PRO A 118 -5.18 -9.43 9.77
CA PRO A 118 -6.16 -9.18 8.71
C PRO A 118 -5.53 -9.27 7.32
N ILE A 119 -4.38 -8.64 7.12
CA ILE A 119 -3.66 -8.65 5.83
C ILE A 119 -3.11 -10.03 5.52
N TYR A 120 -2.56 -10.74 6.51
CA TYR A 120 -2.11 -12.11 6.34
C TYR A 120 -3.26 -13.05 5.91
N ARG A 121 -4.44 -12.92 6.52
CA ARG A 121 -5.62 -13.70 6.13
C ARG A 121 -6.06 -13.41 4.71
N ALA A 122 -6.12 -12.13 4.29
CA ALA A 122 -6.45 -11.74 2.93
C ALA A 122 -5.46 -12.32 1.92
N SER A 123 -4.16 -12.23 2.19
CA SER A 123 -3.11 -12.80 1.33
C SER A 123 -3.21 -14.31 1.20
N ARG A 124 -3.55 -15.01 2.27
CA ARG A 124 -3.74 -16.48 2.25
C ARG A 124 -4.95 -16.89 1.41
N LEU A 125 -6.03 -16.11 1.43
CA LEU A 125 -7.20 -16.37 0.59
C LEU A 125 -6.85 -16.25 -0.90
N VAL A 126 -6.11 -15.21 -1.27
CA VAL A 126 -5.62 -15.03 -2.66
C VAL A 126 -4.71 -16.19 -3.06
N ALA A 127 -3.75 -16.57 -2.21
CA ALA A 127 -2.82 -17.66 -2.50
C ALA A 127 -3.53 -19.02 -2.74
N VAL A 128 -4.63 -19.27 -2.03
CA VAL A 128 -5.42 -20.52 -2.21
C VAL A 128 -6.25 -20.50 -3.49
N GLN A 129 -6.70 -19.32 -3.92
CA GLN A 129 -7.54 -19.15 -5.11
C GLN A 129 -6.74 -19.02 -6.41
N SER A 130 -5.47 -18.66 -6.33
CA SER A 130 -4.59 -18.47 -7.48
C SER A 130 -3.62 -19.67 -7.62
N PRO A 131 -3.81 -20.56 -8.61
CA PRO A 131 -2.97 -21.76 -8.79
C PRO A 131 -1.48 -21.45 -8.99
N ALA A 132 -1.18 -20.26 -9.50
CA ALA A 132 0.20 -19.82 -9.79
C ALA A 132 1.04 -19.55 -8.53
N MET A 133 0.44 -19.45 -7.35
CA MET A 133 1.14 -19.24 -6.07
C MET A 133 1.32 -20.51 -5.24
N ALA A 134 0.75 -21.62 -5.68
CA ALA A 134 0.86 -22.91 -4.98
C ALA A 134 2.17 -23.66 -5.28
N GLU A 135 2.99 -23.18 -6.22
CA GLU A 135 4.22 -23.86 -6.69
C GLU A 135 5.54 -23.18 -6.23
N GLN A 136 5.50 -22.31 -5.19
CA GLN A 136 6.74 -21.74 -4.64
C GLN A 136 6.97 -22.14 -3.18
#